data_088b9eacb7d253b61431e991df2632a9
#
_entry.id   088b9eacb7d253b61431e991df2632a9
#
_cell.length_a   1.000
_cell.length_b   1.000
_cell.length_c   1.000
_cell.angle_alpha   90.00
_cell.angle_beta   90.00
_cell.angle_gamma   90.00
#
_symmetry.space_group_name_H-M   'P 1'
#
loop_
_entity.id
_entity.type
_entity.pdbx_description
1 polymer ?
#
loop_
_entity_poly.entity_id
_entity_poly.type
_entity_poly.pdbx_seq_one_letter_code
_entity_poly.pdbx_strand_id
1 'polypeptide(L)'
;MSEKYLFTSESVSEGHPDKIADQISDAILDAVLKQDPQARAAIETTVTTGLVVVVGEMSTSAYVDIQKIARQTINDIGYVDGKFGFDGDSCAVLTAIDEQSPDIAQGVDESIERREGDQDEFDEIGAGDQGMMFGYAINETPELMPMPLMLSHKLMRKLAEIRKNGILTYLGPDAKAQVTIEYDENHKPKRVDTVVLSTQHLADASLEQIRKDVIEKVIKKVIPAGLLDDQTKIYVNPTGRFVIGGPHGDSGLTGRKIIVDTYGGAAHHGGGAFSGKDATKVDRSASYAARYIAKNIVAAGFADEVEIQLAYAIGVARPVSISVNTFGTGKVSEDKLVAAIRKVFDLRPAGIIKMLDLRRPIYKQTAAYGAFGRDDLDLPWEKTDKVDELKKVIANEK
;
A
#
# COMPACT_ATOMS: atom_id res chain seq x y z
N MET A 1 2.40 38.35 5.75
CA MET A 1 3.06 37.19 5.13
C MET A 1 1.99 36.12 5.09
N SER A 2 1.62 35.62 3.91
CA SER A 2 0.72 34.46 3.82
C SER A 2 1.36 33.30 4.54
N GLU A 3 0.59 32.57 5.35
CA GLU A 3 1.06 31.33 5.96
C GLU A 3 1.50 30.36 4.84
N LYS A 4 2.66 29.72 5.04
CA LYS A 4 3.16 28.71 4.09
C LYS A 4 2.26 27.48 4.17
N TYR A 5 1.81 26.95 3.04
CA TYR A 5 1.15 25.67 3.02
C TYR A 5 2.19 24.56 3.10
N LEU A 6 2.15 23.80 4.19
CA LEU A 6 3.02 22.64 4.43
C LEU A 6 2.18 21.38 4.48
N PHE A 7 2.60 20.34 3.77
CA PHE A 7 1.98 19.02 3.85
C PHE A 7 3.02 17.94 4.12
N THR A 8 2.67 16.98 4.95
CA THR A 8 3.58 15.96 5.48
C THR A 8 3.01 14.57 5.25
N SER A 9 3.87 13.65 4.79
CA SER A 9 3.59 12.21 4.77
C SER A 9 4.73 11.43 5.38
N GLU A 10 4.44 10.21 5.83
CA GLU A 10 5.43 9.30 6.42
C GLU A 10 5.46 7.96 5.70
N SER A 11 6.54 7.24 5.87
CA SER A 11 6.70 5.84 5.50
C SER A 11 7.52 5.10 6.55
N VAL A 12 7.40 3.79 6.55
CA VAL A 12 8.17 2.91 7.43
C VAL A 12 8.91 1.85 6.61
N SER A 13 9.98 1.30 7.17
CA SER A 13 10.76 0.24 6.52
C SER A 13 10.03 -1.10 6.55
N GLU A 14 10.54 -2.05 5.76
CA GLU A 14 10.10 -3.45 5.79
C GLU A 14 10.28 -4.13 7.16
N GLY A 15 11.19 -3.62 8.00
CA GLY A 15 11.46 -4.14 9.34
C GLY A 15 10.64 -3.48 10.45
N HIS A 16 9.76 -2.53 10.15
CA HIS A 16 8.79 -2.02 11.11
C HIS A 16 7.82 -3.15 11.53
N PRO A 17 7.47 -3.29 12.82
CA PRO A 17 6.64 -4.41 13.30
C PRO A 17 5.34 -4.62 12.52
N ASP A 18 4.58 -3.56 12.25
CA ASP A 18 3.34 -3.66 11.46
C ASP A 18 3.62 -4.13 10.02
N LYS A 19 4.76 -3.71 9.42
CA LYS A 19 5.11 -4.14 8.06
C LYS A 19 5.68 -5.55 8.00
N ILE A 20 6.28 -6.05 9.07
CA ILE A 20 6.61 -7.47 9.19
C ILE A 20 5.32 -8.30 9.15
N ALA A 21 4.30 -7.89 9.92
CA ALA A 21 2.99 -8.56 9.95
C ALA A 21 2.32 -8.55 8.57
N ASP A 22 2.28 -7.41 7.89
CA ASP A 22 1.74 -7.28 6.53
C ASP A 22 2.47 -8.20 5.53
N GLN A 23 3.79 -8.23 5.57
CA GLN A 23 4.60 -9.06 4.67
C GLN A 23 4.41 -10.56 4.93
N ILE A 24 4.24 -10.98 6.19
CA ILE A 24 3.95 -12.40 6.52
C ILE A 24 2.57 -12.77 5.98
N SER A 25 1.55 -11.96 6.22
CA SER A 25 0.19 -12.21 5.75
C SER A 25 0.11 -12.31 4.22
N ASP A 26 0.76 -11.40 3.49
CA ASP A 26 0.80 -11.44 2.04
C ASP A 26 1.73 -12.53 1.47
N ALA A 27 2.79 -12.92 2.18
CA ALA A 27 3.61 -14.05 1.78
C ALA A 27 2.84 -15.39 1.85
N ILE A 28 1.99 -15.54 2.87
CA ILE A 28 1.11 -16.70 3.00
C ILE A 28 0.08 -16.70 1.88
N LEU A 29 -0.58 -15.55 1.63
CA LEU A 29 -1.54 -15.40 0.53
C LEU A 29 -0.92 -15.75 -0.82
N ASP A 30 0.26 -15.21 -1.14
CA ASP A 30 0.96 -15.49 -2.40
C ASP A 30 1.32 -16.98 -2.54
N ALA A 31 1.72 -17.62 -1.46
CA ALA A 31 2.02 -19.07 -1.47
C ALA A 31 0.78 -19.93 -1.73
N VAL A 32 -0.37 -19.51 -1.22
CA VAL A 32 -1.66 -20.16 -1.47
C VAL A 32 -2.09 -19.94 -2.92
N LEU A 33 -2.13 -18.69 -3.41
CA LEU A 33 -2.56 -18.34 -4.76
C LEU A 33 -1.70 -18.99 -5.85
N LYS A 34 -0.43 -19.25 -5.56
CA LYS A 34 0.46 -19.97 -6.48
C LYS A 34 0.01 -21.41 -6.77
N GLN A 35 -0.68 -22.05 -5.82
CA GLN A 35 -1.18 -23.41 -5.94
C GLN A 35 -2.67 -23.45 -6.26
N ASP A 36 -3.43 -22.50 -5.72
CA ASP A 36 -4.88 -22.39 -5.86
C ASP A 36 -5.29 -20.94 -6.11
N PRO A 37 -5.36 -20.50 -7.38
CA PRO A 37 -5.75 -19.13 -7.74
C PRO A 37 -7.20 -18.76 -7.33
N GLN A 38 -8.04 -19.76 -6.99
CA GLN A 38 -9.42 -19.54 -6.55
C GLN A 38 -9.57 -19.47 -5.03
N ALA A 39 -8.46 -19.62 -4.30
CA ALA A 39 -8.49 -19.59 -2.84
C ALA A 39 -9.12 -18.33 -2.28
N ARG A 40 -9.85 -18.50 -1.17
CA ARG A 40 -10.37 -17.42 -0.34
C ARG A 40 -9.50 -17.33 0.90
N ALA A 41 -9.00 -16.14 1.21
CA ALA A 41 -8.13 -15.94 2.37
C ALA A 41 -8.33 -14.56 2.99
N ALA A 42 -8.31 -14.54 4.31
CA ALA A 42 -8.23 -13.35 5.13
C ALA A 42 -7.26 -13.66 6.29
N ILE A 43 -5.98 -13.38 6.09
CA ILE A 43 -4.89 -13.74 7.00
C ILE A 43 -4.39 -12.51 7.73
N GLU A 44 -4.42 -12.57 9.04
CA GLU A 44 -3.88 -11.54 9.93
C GLU A 44 -2.71 -12.09 10.74
N THR A 45 -1.72 -11.24 10.95
CA THR A 45 -0.50 -11.60 11.69
C THR A 45 -0.26 -10.59 12.79
N THR A 46 0.09 -11.07 13.97
CA THR A 46 0.62 -10.26 15.07
C THR A 46 2.07 -10.67 15.34
N VAL A 47 2.94 -9.70 15.55
CA VAL A 47 4.34 -9.92 15.93
C VAL A 47 4.66 -9.15 17.19
N THR A 48 5.43 -9.76 18.07
CA THR A 48 5.97 -9.14 19.30
C THR A 48 7.28 -9.82 19.68
N THR A 49 7.84 -9.48 20.84
CA THR A 49 9.11 -10.07 21.29
C THR A 49 9.07 -11.60 21.27
N GLY A 50 9.85 -12.21 20.36
CA GLY A 50 10.01 -13.67 20.27
C GLY A 50 8.78 -14.45 19.81
N LEU A 51 7.70 -13.79 19.35
CA LEU A 51 6.43 -14.45 19.01
C LEU A 51 5.80 -13.87 17.72
N VAL A 52 5.35 -14.77 16.89
CA VAL A 52 4.47 -14.52 15.74
C VAL A 52 3.19 -15.32 15.92
N VAL A 53 2.04 -14.68 15.76
CA VAL A 53 0.73 -15.33 15.76
C VAL A 53 0.05 -15.05 14.43
N VAL A 54 -0.30 -16.09 13.69
CA VAL A 54 -1.04 -16.00 12.42
C VAL A 54 -2.45 -16.54 12.64
N VAL A 55 -3.43 -15.71 12.38
CA VAL A 55 -4.86 -16.02 12.56
C VAL A 55 -5.63 -15.70 11.29
N GLY A 56 -6.85 -16.14 11.19
CA GLY A 56 -7.76 -15.77 10.09
C GLY A 56 -8.49 -16.96 9.50
N GLU A 57 -9.04 -16.77 8.32
CA GLU A 57 -9.81 -17.78 7.59
C GLU A 57 -9.18 -18.06 6.23
N MET A 58 -9.24 -19.33 5.83
CA MET A 58 -8.72 -19.75 4.54
C MET A 58 -9.50 -20.96 4.01
N SER A 59 -10.09 -20.81 2.83
CA SER A 59 -10.74 -21.90 2.08
C SER A 59 -9.93 -22.14 0.82
N THR A 60 -9.22 -23.26 0.77
CA THR A 60 -8.30 -23.59 -0.32
C THR A 60 -8.02 -25.08 -0.39
N SER A 61 -7.68 -25.57 -1.58
CA SER A 61 -7.11 -26.90 -1.80
C SER A 61 -5.58 -26.96 -1.62
N ALA A 62 -4.93 -25.80 -1.48
CA ALA A 62 -3.49 -25.68 -1.34
C ALA A 62 -3.00 -26.12 0.04
N TYR A 63 -1.81 -26.67 0.11
CA TYR A 63 -1.08 -26.86 1.36
C TYR A 63 0.12 -25.90 1.40
N VAL A 64 0.21 -25.10 2.46
CA VAL A 64 1.33 -24.18 2.70
C VAL A 64 1.87 -24.35 4.12
N ASP A 65 3.19 -24.35 4.25
CA ASP A 65 3.86 -24.37 5.54
C ASP A 65 3.96 -22.91 6.08
N ILE A 66 2.93 -22.51 6.79
CA ILE A 66 2.79 -21.14 7.33
C ILE A 66 3.98 -20.77 8.21
N GLN A 67 4.44 -21.69 9.07
CA GLN A 67 5.57 -21.41 9.96
C GLN A 67 6.85 -21.15 9.17
N LYS A 68 7.12 -21.96 8.15
CA LYS A 68 8.29 -21.78 7.27
C LYS A 68 8.23 -20.47 6.51
N ILE A 69 7.05 -20.09 5.99
CA ILE A 69 6.84 -18.82 5.27
C ILE A 69 7.07 -17.62 6.19
N ALA A 70 6.53 -17.66 7.40
CA ALA A 70 6.73 -16.59 8.39
C ALA A 70 8.21 -16.41 8.73
N ARG A 71 8.92 -17.49 9.05
CA ARG A 71 10.36 -17.47 9.37
C ARG A 71 11.20 -16.94 8.21
N GLN A 72 10.94 -17.43 7.00
CA GLN A 72 11.65 -16.98 5.80
C GLN A 72 11.42 -15.48 5.55
N THR A 73 10.20 -15.00 5.73
CA THR A 73 9.88 -13.56 5.57
C THR A 73 10.65 -12.70 6.57
N ILE A 74 10.72 -13.13 7.84
CA ILE A 74 11.48 -12.44 8.89
C ILE A 74 12.97 -12.41 8.57
N ASN A 75 13.52 -13.55 8.11
CA ASN A 75 14.92 -13.64 7.72
C ASN A 75 15.25 -12.79 6.49
N ASP A 76 14.37 -12.78 5.46
CA ASP A 76 14.52 -11.93 4.26
C ASP A 76 14.54 -10.43 4.59
N ILE A 77 13.81 -10.03 5.64
CA ILE A 77 13.81 -8.65 6.17
C ILE A 77 15.15 -8.33 6.83
N GLY A 78 15.79 -9.31 7.44
CA GLY A 78 17.10 -9.16 8.09
C GLY A 78 17.09 -9.26 9.61
N TYR A 79 16.06 -9.84 10.20
CA TYR A 79 16.03 -10.22 11.59
C TYR A 79 16.62 -11.63 11.73
N VAL A 80 17.94 -11.68 11.80
CA VAL A 80 18.76 -12.90 11.90
C VAL A 80 19.75 -12.81 13.06
N ASP A 81 20.20 -13.95 13.56
CA ASP A 81 21.23 -14.06 14.61
C ASP A 81 20.89 -13.34 15.94
N GLY A 82 19.64 -13.01 16.18
CA GLY A 82 19.19 -12.35 17.41
C GLY A 82 19.74 -10.93 17.66
N LYS A 83 20.49 -10.35 16.73
CA LYS A 83 21.20 -9.05 16.89
C LYS A 83 20.31 -7.90 17.30
N PHE A 84 19.04 -7.93 16.87
CA PHE A 84 18.06 -6.87 17.10
C PHE A 84 16.92 -7.33 18.02
N GLY A 85 17.14 -8.40 18.81
CA GLY A 85 16.17 -8.91 19.78
C GLY A 85 14.97 -9.63 19.16
N PHE A 86 15.01 -9.90 17.86
CA PHE A 86 14.05 -10.70 17.13
C PHE A 86 14.78 -11.54 16.09
N ASP A 87 14.29 -12.77 15.82
CA ASP A 87 15.01 -13.72 14.98
C ASP A 87 14.02 -14.70 14.35
N GLY A 88 14.05 -14.82 13.03
CA GLY A 88 13.15 -15.70 12.29
C GLY A 88 13.35 -17.19 12.60
N ASP A 89 14.56 -17.60 12.95
CA ASP A 89 14.84 -19.03 13.21
C ASP A 89 14.42 -19.46 14.63
N SER A 90 14.47 -18.55 15.60
CA SER A 90 14.24 -18.85 17.03
C SER A 90 12.92 -18.37 17.58
N CYS A 91 12.19 -17.45 16.92
CA CYS A 91 10.88 -16.98 17.40
C CYS A 91 9.84 -18.12 17.43
N ALA A 92 8.88 -18.05 18.34
CA ALA A 92 7.72 -18.91 18.31
C ALA A 92 6.78 -18.48 17.17
N VAL A 93 6.19 -19.44 16.46
CA VAL A 93 5.16 -19.18 15.43
C VAL A 93 3.94 -20.03 15.77
N LEU A 94 2.83 -19.36 16.11
CA LEU A 94 1.54 -19.99 16.40
C LEU A 94 0.58 -19.71 15.23
N THR A 95 -0.27 -20.68 14.93
CA THR A 95 -1.28 -20.56 13.87
C THR A 95 -2.66 -20.97 14.40
N ALA A 96 -3.67 -20.18 14.05
CA ALA A 96 -5.08 -20.47 14.30
C ALA A 96 -5.86 -20.01 13.05
N ILE A 97 -5.97 -20.90 12.07
CA ILE A 97 -6.61 -20.65 10.77
C ILE A 97 -7.81 -21.59 10.68
N ASP A 98 -8.98 -21.00 10.45
CA ASP A 98 -10.24 -21.70 10.26
C ASP A 98 -10.71 -21.64 8.80
N GLU A 99 -11.77 -22.38 8.47
CA GLU A 99 -12.47 -22.23 7.19
C GLU A 99 -13.38 -20.99 7.24
N GLN A 100 -13.62 -20.37 6.08
CA GLN A 100 -14.56 -19.24 5.99
C GLN A 100 -15.95 -19.66 6.46
N SER A 101 -16.64 -18.77 7.21
CA SER A 101 -18.02 -18.98 7.63
C SER A 101 -18.95 -19.27 6.44
N PRO A 102 -19.75 -20.36 6.47
CA PRO A 102 -20.70 -20.67 5.40
C PRO A 102 -21.76 -19.57 5.21
N ASP A 103 -22.12 -18.83 6.26
CA ASP A 103 -23.07 -17.72 6.16
C ASP A 103 -22.51 -16.54 5.35
N ILE A 104 -21.22 -16.26 5.49
CA ILE A 104 -20.52 -15.23 4.68
C ILE A 104 -20.37 -15.75 3.25
N ALA A 105 -19.93 -17.00 3.08
CA ALA A 105 -19.72 -17.61 1.78
C ALA A 105 -20.97 -17.54 0.88
N GLN A 106 -22.16 -17.81 1.45
CA GLN A 106 -23.41 -17.78 0.70
C GLN A 106 -23.67 -16.48 -0.06
N GLY A 107 -23.40 -15.32 0.55
CA GLY A 107 -23.62 -14.01 -0.09
C GLY A 107 -22.50 -13.60 -1.06
N VAL A 108 -21.31 -14.17 -0.89
CA VAL A 108 -20.12 -13.85 -1.69
C VAL A 108 -20.01 -14.77 -2.92
N ASP A 109 -20.37 -16.05 -2.77
CA ASP A 109 -20.24 -17.05 -3.83
C ASP A 109 -21.33 -16.89 -4.90
N GLU A 110 -22.50 -16.35 -4.54
CA GLU A 110 -23.58 -16.04 -5.46
C GLU A 110 -24.19 -14.67 -5.15
N SER A 111 -24.00 -13.69 -6.01
CA SER A 111 -24.52 -12.32 -5.82
C SER A 111 -26.05 -12.26 -5.80
N ILE A 112 -26.59 -11.14 -5.30
CA ILE A 112 -28.03 -10.91 -5.34
C ILE A 112 -28.54 -10.82 -6.79
N GLU A 113 -27.78 -10.21 -7.69
CA GLU A 113 -28.10 -10.09 -9.11
C GLU A 113 -28.21 -11.48 -9.75
N ARG A 114 -27.28 -12.38 -9.42
CA ARG A 114 -27.30 -13.76 -9.93
C ARG A 114 -28.51 -14.54 -9.42
N ARG A 115 -28.82 -14.42 -8.12
CA ARG A 115 -30.00 -15.04 -7.49
C ARG A 115 -31.31 -14.51 -8.04
N GLU A 116 -31.35 -13.26 -8.51
CA GLU A 116 -32.53 -12.64 -9.17
C GLU A 116 -32.61 -12.99 -10.66
N GLY A 117 -31.65 -13.72 -11.21
CA GLY A 117 -31.71 -14.31 -12.56
C GLY A 117 -30.81 -13.66 -13.59
N ASP A 118 -29.93 -12.73 -13.20
CA ASP A 118 -28.93 -12.16 -14.12
C ASP A 118 -27.94 -13.26 -14.58
N GLN A 119 -27.64 -13.31 -15.86
CA GLN A 119 -26.79 -14.34 -16.47
C GLN A 119 -25.39 -13.84 -16.87
N ASP A 120 -25.08 -12.55 -16.61
CA ASP A 120 -23.75 -12.01 -16.89
C ASP A 120 -22.70 -12.70 -15.99
N GLU A 121 -21.59 -13.12 -16.58
CA GLU A 121 -20.49 -13.82 -15.86
C GLU A 121 -19.90 -12.98 -14.72
N PHE A 122 -19.92 -11.64 -14.85
CA PHE A 122 -19.39 -10.72 -13.81
C PHE A 122 -20.38 -10.40 -12.69
N ASP A 123 -21.64 -10.79 -12.84
CA ASP A 123 -22.62 -10.75 -11.75
C ASP A 123 -22.63 -12.07 -10.92
N GLU A 124 -21.70 -13.00 -11.16
CA GLU A 124 -21.61 -14.27 -10.45
C GLU A 124 -21.35 -14.09 -8.94
N ILE A 125 -20.32 -13.32 -8.59
CA ILE A 125 -19.92 -13.12 -7.19
C ILE A 125 -20.29 -11.71 -6.70
N GLY A 126 -20.81 -11.65 -5.47
CA GLY A 126 -21.07 -10.40 -4.75
C GLY A 126 -19.82 -9.85 -4.06
N ALA A 127 -19.88 -8.59 -3.63
CA ALA A 127 -18.84 -8.02 -2.79
C ALA A 127 -18.71 -8.79 -1.46
N GLY A 128 -17.48 -9.05 -1.04
CA GLY A 128 -17.17 -9.82 0.16
C GLY A 128 -17.51 -9.10 1.47
N ASP A 129 -17.72 -7.80 1.40
CA ASP A 129 -18.15 -6.96 2.52
C ASP A 129 -18.82 -5.69 1.99
N GLN A 130 -19.47 -4.96 2.89
CA GLN A 130 -19.81 -3.56 2.66
C GLN A 130 -18.56 -2.70 2.84
N GLY A 131 -18.53 -1.51 2.20
CA GLY A 131 -17.44 -0.59 2.43
C GLY A 131 -17.35 0.49 1.38
N MET A 132 -16.45 1.44 1.61
CA MET A 132 -16.06 2.48 0.68
C MET A 132 -14.55 2.42 0.47
N MET A 133 -14.12 2.56 -0.78
CA MET A 133 -12.72 2.49 -1.18
C MET A 133 -12.38 3.74 -1.98
N PHE A 134 -11.15 4.21 -1.82
CA PHE A 134 -10.69 5.42 -2.47
C PHE A 134 -9.52 5.15 -3.39
N GLY A 135 -9.55 5.80 -4.55
CA GLY A 135 -8.42 5.91 -5.47
C GLY A 135 -8.01 7.37 -5.60
N TYR A 136 -6.73 7.62 -5.78
CA TYR A 136 -6.21 8.97 -5.91
C TYR A 136 -5.04 9.02 -6.89
N ALA A 137 -4.93 10.13 -7.60
CA ALA A 137 -3.77 10.46 -8.40
C ALA A 137 -3.59 11.98 -8.46
N ILE A 138 -2.34 12.43 -8.46
CA ILE A 138 -1.96 13.83 -8.56
C ILE A 138 -0.70 13.98 -9.40
N ASN A 139 -0.64 15.01 -10.23
CA ASN A 139 0.48 15.29 -11.11
C ASN A 139 1.61 16.04 -10.37
N GLU A 140 2.16 15.43 -9.33
CA GLU A 140 3.30 15.94 -8.56
C GLU A 140 4.59 15.15 -8.81
N THR A 141 4.46 13.87 -9.13
CA THR A 141 5.58 12.96 -9.36
C THR A 141 5.34 12.15 -10.65
N PRO A 142 6.36 11.55 -11.24
CA PRO A 142 6.19 10.66 -12.41
C PRO A 142 5.21 9.52 -12.15
N GLU A 143 5.16 9.03 -10.92
CA GLU A 143 4.27 7.97 -10.48
C GLU A 143 2.81 8.43 -10.34
N LEU A 144 2.53 9.73 -10.51
CA LEU A 144 1.25 10.38 -10.26
C LEU A 144 0.76 10.15 -8.82
N MET A 145 1.64 10.40 -7.86
CA MET A 145 1.46 10.23 -6.42
C MET A 145 1.87 11.49 -5.67
N PRO A 146 1.39 11.68 -4.41
CA PRO A 146 1.82 12.77 -3.56
C PRO A 146 3.33 12.76 -3.30
N MET A 147 4.00 13.88 -3.54
CA MET A 147 5.46 13.99 -3.43
C MET A 147 6.02 13.63 -2.03
N PRO A 148 5.44 14.12 -0.91
CA PRO A 148 6.00 13.82 0.41
C PRO A 148 5.94 12.32 0.73
N LEU A 149 4.89 11.61 0.30
CA LEU A 149 4.78 10.17 0.47
C LEU A 149 5.82 9.43 -0.38
N MET A 150 5.94 9.77 -1.67
CA MET A 150 6.89 9.10 -2.56
C MET A 150 8.34 9.31 -2.11
N LEU A 151 8.69 10.49 -1.63
CA LEU A 151 10.01 10.74 -1.05
C LEU A 151 10.23 9.91 0.22
N SER A 152 9.22 9.81 1.09
CA SER A 152 9.29 8.98 2.31
C SER A 152 9.49 7.49 1.97
N HIS A 153 8.77 6.95 0.99
CA HIS A 153 8.97 5.58 0.51
C HIS A 153 10.36 5.36 -0.08
N LYS A 154 10.81 6.27 -0.94
CA LYS A 154 12.15 6.20 -1.55
C LYS A 154 13.27 6.27 -0.52
N LEU A 155 13.13 7.08 0.54
CA LEU A 155 14.08 7.12 1.67
C LEU A 155 14.15 5.76 2.37
N MET A 156 13.02 5.15 2.68
CA MET A 156 12.97 3.84 3.35
C MET A 156 13.54 2.71 2.48
N ARG A 157 13.22 2.71 1.20
CA ARG A 157 13.80 1.73 0.24
C ARG A 157 15.30 1.89 0.11
N LYS A 158 15.80 3.13 0.00
CA LYS A 158 17.25 3.39 -0.07
C LYS A 158 17.98 2.98 1.19
N LEU A 159 17.38 3.21 2.35
CA LEU A 159 17.96 2.79 3.64
C LEU A 159 18.05 1.26 3.71
N ALA A 160 17.01 0.53 3.32
CA ALA A 160 16.99 -0.92 3.26
C ALA A 160 18.02 -1.48 2.27
N GLU A 161 18.14 -0.88 1.09
CA GLU A 161 19.16 -1.22 0.08
C GLU A 161 20.58 -1.11 0.66
N ILE A 162 20.89 0.00 1.32
CA ILE A 162 22.22 0.25 1.92
C ILE A 162 22.50 -0.75 3.03
N ARG A 163 21.52 -1.07 3.86
CA ARG A 163 21.64 -2.07 4.93
C ARG A 163 21.86 -3.47 4.34
N LYS A 164 21.01 -3.91 3.42
CA LYS A 164 21.08 -5.26 2.83
C LYS A 164 22.36 -5.49 2.00
N ASN A 165 22.87 -4.45 1.36
CA ASN A 165 24.13 -4.50 0.61
C ASN A 165 25.38 -4.38 1.51
N GLY A 166 25.23 -4.30 2.83
CA GLY A 166 26.34 -4.23 3.77
C GLY A 166 27.16 -2.93 3.70
N ILE A 167 26.60 -1.85 3.13
CA ILE A 167 27.29 -0.55 3.04
C ILE A 167 27.35 0.13 4.40
N LEU A 168 26.28 0.00 5.19
CA LEU A 168 26.23 0.44 6.58
C LEU A 168 25.81 -0.75 7.46
N THR A 169 26.79 -1.49 7.93
CA THR A 169 26.60 -2.78 8.64
C THR A 169 26.01 -2.64 10.04
N TYR A 170 25.99 -1.44 10.58
CA TYR A 170 25.40 -1.15 11.89
C TYR A 170 23.89 -0.86 11.87
N LEU A 171 23.27 -0.72 10.69
CA LEU A 171 21.84 -0.44 10.58
C LEU A 171 21.00 -1.66 10.90
N GLY A 172 19.94 -1.46 11.71
CA GLY A 172 18.90 -2.44 11.94
C GLY A 172 17.76 -2.34 10.91
N PRO A 173 16.86 -3.35 10.90
CA PRO A 173 15.78 -3.39 9.92
C PRO A 173 14.66 -2.36 10.16
N ASP A 174 14.43 -1.92 11.40
CA ASP A 174 13.36 -1.00 11.76
C ASP A 174 13.74 0.44 11.50
N ALA A 175 12.89 1.16 10.76
CA ALA A 175 13.09 2.57 10.48
C ALA A 175 11.77 3.26 10.07
N LYS A 176 11.77 4.60 10.24
CA LYS A 176 10.67 5.49 9.81
C LYS A 176 11.24 6.71 9.12
N ALA A 177 10.55 7.22 8.10
CA ALA A 177 10.84 8.51 7.50
C ALA A 177 9.57 9.34 7.38
N GLN A 178 9.73 10.65 7.53
CA GLN A 178 8.69 11.64 7.34
C GLN A 178 9.26 12.79 6.53
N VAL A 179 8.53 13.23 5.51
CA VAL A 179 8.91 14.36 4.66
C VAL A 179 7.80 15.39 4.65
N THR A 180 8.18 16.65 4.89
CA THR A 180 7.30 17.81 4.80
C THR A 180 7.69 18.63 3.59
N ILE A 181 6.73 18.90 2.70
CA ILE A 181 6.89 19.74 1.52
C ILE A 181 6.24 21.10 1.76
N GLU A 182 6.95 22.16 1.40
CA GLU A 182 6.38 23.48 1.23
C GLU A 182 5.83 23.61 -0.20
N TYR A 183 4.57 24.02 -0.30
CA TYR A 183 3.86 24.25 -1.57
C TYR A 183 3.77 25.74 -1.88
N ASP A 184 3.74 26.07 -3.14
CA ASP A 184 3.51 27.43 -3.61
C ASP A 184 2.00 27.80 -3.56
N GLU A 185 1.69 29.02 -3.99
CA GLU A 185 0.32 29.56 -4.06
C GLU A 185 -0.60 28.83 -5.04
N ASN A 186 -0.03 28.01 -5.96
CA ASN A 186 -0.75 27.19 -6.91
C ASN A 186 -0.82 25.72 -6.47
N HIS A 187 -0.51 25.43 -5.21
CA HIS A 187 -0.41 24.08 -4.65
C HIS A 187 0.57 23.17 -5.41
N LYS A 188 1.67 23.74 -5.92
CA LYS A 188 2.77 22.95 -6.53
C LYS A 188 3.91 22.78 -5.53
N PRO A 189 4.53 21.57 -5.47
CA PRO A 189 5.68 21.34 -4.60
C PRO A 189 6.83 22.31 -4.92
N LYS A 190 7.32 23.02 -3.91
CA LYS A 190 8.35 24.05 -4.05
C LYS A 190 9.69 23.61 -3.48
N ARG A 191 9.71 23.09 -2.27
CA ARG A 191 10.91 22.65 -1.55
C ARG A 191 10.57 21.66 -0.44
N VAL A 192 11.57 20.91 0.00
CA VAL A 192 11.48 20.13 1.22
C VAL A 192 11.73 21.05 2.41
N ASP A 193 10.73 21.21 3.27
CA ASP A 193 10.89 21.97 4.52
C ASP A 193 11.58 21.14 5.59
N THR A 194 11.13 19.91 5.79
CA THR A 194 11.65 19.05 6.88
C THR A 194 11.75 17.59 6.44
N VAL A 195 12.85 16.95 6.84
CA VAL A 195 13.03 15.49 6.78
C VAL A 195 13.29 14.97 8.18
N VAL A 196 12.50 13.99 8.62
CA VAL A 196 12.75 13.22 9.84
C VAL A 196 13.03 11.78 9.43
N LEU A 197 14.14 11.21 9.88
CA LEU A 197 14.48 9.81 9.64
C LEU A 197 14.99 9.19 10.94
N SER A 198 14.30 8.15 11.41
CA SER A 198 14.71 7.35 12.56
C SER A 198 15.04 5.94 12.10
N THR A 199 16.22 5.45 12.45
CA THR A 199 16.69 4.12 12.06
C THR A 199 17.30 3.38 13.23
N GLN A 200 16.93 2.11 13.37
CA GLN A 200 17.52 1.18 14.32
C GLN A 200 19.00 0.95 13.99
N HIS A 201 19.81 0.78 15.01
CA HIS A 201 21.25 0.59 14.85
C HIS A 201 21.85 -0.26 15.97
N LEU A 202 23.04 -0.79 15.75
CA LEU A 202 23.83 -1.49 16.78
C LEU A 202 24.30 -0.53 17.86
N ALA A 203 24.50 -1.04 19.05
CA ALA A 203 24.79 -0.25 20.26
C ALA A 203 26.12 0.52 20.22
N ASP A 204 27.09 0.03 19.46
CA ASP A 204 28.43 0.58 19.28
C ASP A 204 28.52 1.67 18.20
N ALA A 205 27.47 1.86 17.38
CA ALA A 205 27.44 2.92 16.38
C ALA A 205 27.22 4.29 17.02
N SER A 206 28.10 5.27 16.70
CA SER A 206 27.90 6.64 17.19
C SER A 206 26.80 7.38 16.47
N LEU A 207 26.03 8.19 17.19
CA LEU A 207 24.95 9.00 16.61
C LEU A 207 25.47 10.01 15.59
N GLU A 208 26.65 10.54 15.78
CA GLU A 208 27.31 11.46 14.84
C GLU A 208 27.56 10.77 13.50
N GLN A 209 28.12 9.56 13.54
CA GLN A 209 28.38 8.77 12.33
C GLN A 209 27.08 8.40 11.63
N ILE A 210 26.07 7.95 12.38
CA ILE A 210 24.74 7.61 11.83
C ILE A 210 24.14 8.83 11.11
N ARG A 211 24.13 10.00 11.74
CA ARG A 211 23.59 11.24 11.16
C ARG A 211 24.31 11.61 9.87
N LYS A 212 25.64 11.62 9.88
CA LYS A 212 26.44 11.91 8.70
C LYS A 212 26.16 10.93 7.57
N ASP A 213 26.20 9.64 7.83
CA ASP A 213 26.00 8.60 6.81
C ASP A 213 24.59 8.64 6.22
N VAL A 214 23.55 8.77 7.06
CA VAL A 214 22.16 8.84 6.59
C VAL A 214 21.93 10.09 5.73
N ILE A 215 22.47 11.24 6.12
CA ILE A 215 22.36 12.47 5.30
C ILE A 215 23.05 12.27 3.95
N GLU A 216 24.29 11.81 3.92
CA GLU A 216 25.08 11.75 2.70
C GLU A 216 24.71 10.58 1.78
N LYS A 217 24.38 9.41 2.34
CA LYS A 217 24.18 8.17 1.59
C LYS A 217 22.71 7.85 1.32
N VAL A 218 21.77 8.44 2.09
CA VAL A 218 20.34 8.23 1.93
C VAL A 218 19.63 9.51 1.48
N ILE A 219 19.59 10.53 2.33
CA ILE A 219 18.75 11.73 2.11
C ILE A 219 19.17 12.46 0.83
N LYS A 220 20.45 12.82 0.70
CA LYS A 220 20.99 13.52 -0.48
C LYS A 220 21.02 12.66 -1.77
N LYS A 221 20.85 11.34 -1.66
CA LYS A 221 20.77 10.44 -2.82
C LYS A 221 19.34 10.23 -3.32
N VAL A 222 18.36 10.46 -2.48
CA VAL A 222 16.92 10.26 -2.78
C VAL A 222 16.25 11.58 -3.14
N ILE A 223 16.46 12.60 -2.33
CA ILE A 223 15.79 13.90 -2.52
C ILE A 223 16.54 14.68 -3.59
N PRO A 224 15.86 15.12 -4.69
CA PRO A 224 16.45 15.96 -5.70
C PRO A 224 17.11 17.23 -5.10
N ALA A 225 18.33 17.54 -5.54
CA ALA A 225 19.09 18.67 -5.00
C ALA A 225 18.34 20.01 -5.10
N GLY A 226 17.51 20.20 -6.13
CA GLY A 226 16.71 21.41 -6.31
C GLY A 226 15.57 21.58 -5.30
N LEU A 227 15.24 20.54 -4.52
CA LEU A 227 14.24 20.60 -3.45
C LEU A 227 14.87 20.80 -2.07
N LEU A 228 16.18 20.70 -1.93
CA LEU A 228 16.91 20.95 -0.68
C LEU A 228 17.57 22.32 -0.73
N ASP A 229 17.50 23.06 0.38
CA ASP A 229 18.16 24.34 0.56
C ASP A 229 18.70 24.50 1.99
N ASP A 230 19.31 25.65 2.28
CA ASP A 230 19.92 25.96 3.59
C ASP A 230 18.87 26.08 4.73
N GLN A 231 17.58 26.19 4.40
CA GLN A 231 16.49 26.25 5.36
C GLN A 231 15.87 24.86 5.62
N THR A 232 16.24 23.85 4.86
CA THR A 232 15.72 22.49 5.03
C THR A 232 16.20 21.91 6.37
N LYS A 233 15.25 21.52 7.21
CA LYS A 233 15.52 20.92 8.52
C LYS A 233 15.68 19.41 8.35
N ILE A 234 16.78 18.86 8.84
CA ILE A 234 17.05 17.41 8.78
C ILE A 234 17.26 16.88 10.19
N TYR A 235 16.38 15.96 10.60
CA TYR A 235 16.43 15.27 11.88
C TYR A 235 16.69 13.78 11.67
N VAL A 236 17.88 13.30 12.07
CA VAL A 236 18.24 11.88 12.06
C VAL A 236 18.36 11.40 13.50
N ASN A 237 17.57 10.40 13.88
CA ASN A 237 17.45 9.88 15.24
C ASN A 237 17.37 11.04 16.27
N PRO A 238 16.33 11.89 16.21
CA PRO A 238 16.24 13.09 17.06
C PRO A 238 16.11 12.75 18.55
N THR A 239 15.56 11.59 18.89
CA THR A 239 15.47 11.10 20.28
C THR A 239 16.81 10.51 20.77
N GLY A 240 17.80 10.34 19.89
CA GLY A 240 19.08 9.76 20.21
C GLY A 240 19.16 8.28 19.85
N ARG A 241 19.44 7.43 20.86
CA ARG A 241 19.68 6.01 20.67
C ARG A 241 18.42 5.24 20.23
N PHE A 242 18.55 4.44 19.16
CA PHE A 242 17.49 3.54 18.68
C PHE A 242 18.06 2.13 18.45
N VAL A 243 18.42 1.45 19.51
CA VAL A 243 18.97 0.07 19.49
C VAL A 243 17.84 -0.95 19.68
N ILE A 244 16.94 -0.71 20.63
CA ILE A 244 15.74 -1.52 20.82
C ILE A 244 14.70 -1.05 19.82
N GLY A 245 14.32 -1.93 18.89
CA GLY A 245 13.35 -1.66 17.84
C GLY A 245 12.82 -2.97 17.26
N GLY A 246 12.04 -2.88 16.18
CA GLY A 246 11.34 -4.03 15.64
C GLY A 246 10.36 -4.64 16.64
N PRO A 247 9.99 -5.92 16.51
CA PRO A 247 9.06 -6.61 17.42
C PRO A 247 9.54 -6.68 18.88
N HIS A 248 10.84 -6.48 19.13
CA HIS A 248 11.37 -6.38 20.48
C HIS A 248 11.04 -5.04 21.15
N GLY A 249 10.88 -3.98 20.35
CA GLY A 249 10.57 -2.62 20.86
C GLY A 249 9.07 -2.32 20.91
N ASP A 250 8.32 -2.82 19.93
CA ASP A 250 6.87 -2.57 19.79
C ASP A 250 6.20 -3.73 19.06
N SER A 251 4.93 -3.98 19.36
CA SER A 251 4.14 -5.01 18.69
C SER A 251 3.68 -4.55 17.33
N GLY A 252 3.60 -5.47 16.36
CA GLY A 252 3.05 -5.24 15.04
C GLY A 252 1.79 -6.05 14.78
N LEU A 253 0.93 -5.52 13.92
CA LEU A 253 -0.31 -6.15 13.49
C LEU A 253 -0.58 -5.82 12.02
N THR A 254 -1.08 -6.80 11.27
CA THR A 254 -1.55 -6.61 9.89
C THR A 254 -2.58 -5.49 9.81
N GLY A 255 -2.42 -4.59 8.82
CA GLY A 255 -3.40 -3.54 8.55
C GLY A 255 -3.32 -2.32 9.45
N ARG A 256 -2.21 -2.07 10.14
CA ARG A 256 -2.01 -0.86 10.97
C ARG A 256 -1.20 0.25 10.30
N LYS A 257 -0.84 0.10 9.03
CA LYS A 257 -0.12 1.11 8.23
C LYS A 257 -0.86 1.46 6.95
N ILE A 258 -2.20 1.47 7.00
CA ILE A 258 -3.08 1.64 5.84
C ILE A 258 -2.90 2.99 5.13
N ILE A 259 -2.52 4.05 5.83
CA ILE A 259 -2.24 5.37 5.23
C ILE A 259 -0.89 5.38 4.54
N VAL A 260 0.13 4.72 5.10
CA VAL A 260 1.43 4.49 4.46
C VAL A 260 1.26 3.64 3.19
N ASP A 261 0.38 2.65 3.23
CA ASP A 261 0.11 1.75 2.11
C ASP A 261 -0.59 2.43 0.93
N THR A 262 -1.27 3.55 1.16
CA THR A 262 -2.12 4.24 0.19
C THR A 262 -1.55 5.60 -0.23
N TYR A 263 -2.06 6.71 0.33
CA TYR A 263 -1.76 8.05 -0.20
C TYR A 263 -1.15 9.01 0.84
N GLY A 264 -0.71 8.52 2.00
CA GLY A 264 0.01 9.32 3.01
C GLY A 264 -0.79 10.48 3.59
N GLY A 265 -2.12 10.38 3.58
CA GLY A 265 -3.03 11.41 4.09
C GLY A 265 -3.49 12.43 3.04
N ALA A 266 -3.05 12.34 1.78
CA ALA A 266 -3.48 13.24 0.71
C ALA A 266 -4.90 12.95 0.23
N ALA A 267 -5.38 11.72 0.38
CA ALA A 267 -6.72 11.29 0.02
C ALA A 267 -7.48 10.73 1.23
N HIS A 268 -8.79 10.62 1.10
CA HIS A 268 -9.60 9.88 2.07
C HIS A 268 -9.21 8.39 2.09
N HIS A 269 -9.62 7.71 3.14
CA HIS A 269 -9.43 6.27 3.31
C HIS A 269 -10.71 5.63 3.87
N GLY A 270 -11.11 4.49 3.32
CA GLY A 270 -12.31 3.78 3.77
C GLY A 270 -12.13 2.93 5.02
N GLY A 271 -10.89 2.73 5.48
CA GLY A 271 -10.53 1.94 6.67
C GLY A 271 -10.10 0.51 6.38
N GLY A 272 -10.32 -0.02 5.18
CA GLY A 272 -9.96 -1.39 4.81
C GLY A 272 -8.44 -1.59 4.63
N ALA A 273 -7.89 -2.62 5.26
CA ALA A 273 -6.53 -3.06 5.06
C ALA A 273 -6.40 -3.99 3.84
N PHE A 274 -5.20 -4.06 3.24
CA PHE A 274 -4.93 -4.88 2.06
C PHE A 274 -4.35 -6.26 2.41
N SER A 275 -3.27 -6.27 3.18
CA SER A 275 -2.45 -7.46 3.40
C SER A 275 -3.24 -8.63 3.96
N GLY A 276 -2.97 -9.83 3.46
CA GLY A 276 -3.63 -11.08 3.84
C GLY A 276 -4.98 -11.34 3.17
N LYS A 277 -5.57 -10.37 2.45
CA LYS A 277 -6.87 -10.49 1.79
C LYS A 277 -6.71 -10.89 0.32
N ASP A 278 -7.44 -11.93 -0.12
CA ASP A 278 -7.57 -12.26 -1.53
C ASP A 278 -8.44 -11.24 -2.29
N ALA A 279 -8.42 -11.29 -3.62
CA ALA A 279 -9.04 -10.30 -4.48
C ALA A 279 -10.58 -10.25 -4.45
N THR A 280 -11.26 -11.19 -3.80
CA THR A 280 -12.71 -11.13 -3.58
C THR A 280 -13.11 -10.11 -2.51
N LYS A 281 -12.15 -9.72 -1.65
CA LYS A 281 -12.32 -8.67 -0.66
C LYS A 281 -12.17 -7.32 -1.34
N VAL A 282 -13.27 -6.59 -1.46
CA VAL A 282 -13.34 -5.28 -2.16
C VAL A 282 -12.46 -4.21 -1.49
N ASP A 283 -12.19 -4.33 -0.19
CA ASP A 283 -11.22 -3.48 0.49
C ASP A 283 -9.89 -3.40 -0.28
N ARG A 284 -9.44 -4.52 -0.82
CA ARG A 284 -8.22 -4.61 -1.62
C ARG A 284 -8.50 -4.37 -3.10
N SER A 285 -9.32 -5.18 -3.71
CA SER A 285 -9.53 -5.17 -5.17
C SER A 285 -10.13 -3.87 -5.69
N ALA A 286 -11.14 -3.32 -5.01
CA ALA A 286 -11.77 -2.07 -5.42
C ALA A 286 -10.88 -0.84 -5.12
N SER A 287 -10.03 -0.87 -4.10
CA SER A 287 -9.01 0.16 -3.88
C SER A 287 -7.98 0.18 -5.03
N TYR A 288 -7.56 -0.98 -5.51
CA TYR A 288 -6.68 -1.09 -6.67
C TYR A 288 -7.37 -0.62 -7.96
N ALA A 289 -8.64 -0.98 -8.17
CA ALA A 289 -9.42 -0.48 -9.30
C ALA A 289 -9.61 1.05 -9.22
N ALA A 290 -9.90 1.60 -8.06
CA ALA A 290 -10.03 3.04 -7.86
C ALA A 290 -8.71 3.78 -8.15
N ARG A 291 -7.55 3.24 -7.74
CA ARG A 291 -6.22 3.76 -8.11
C ARG A 291 -6.01 3.71 -9.63
N TYR A 292 -6.32 2.59 -10.26
CA TYR A 292 -6.19 2.42 -11.71
C TYR A 292 -7.01 3.46 -12.48
N ILE A 293 -8.25 3.71 -12.06
CA ILE A 293 -9.12 4.74 -12.63
C ILE A 293 -8.50 6.13 -12.46
N ALA A 294 -8.13 6.49 -11.22
CA ALA A 294 -7.57 7.80 -10.90
C ALA A 294 -6.30 8.09 -11.72
N LYS A 295 -5.39 7.12 -11.78
CA LYS A 295 -4.14 7.22 -12.55
C LYS A 295 -4.39 7.44 -14.03
N ASN A 296 -5.33 6.71 -14.62
CA ASN A 296 -5.70 6.87 -16.04
C ASN A 296 -6.37 8.22 -16.33
N ILE A 297 -7.18 8.75 -15.43
CA ILE A 297 -7.82 10.08 -15.60
C ILE A 297 -6.76 11.18 -15.61
N VAL A 298 -5.81 11.17 -14.67
CA VAL A 298 -4.73 12.17 -14.63
C VAL A 298 -3.78 11.99 -15.82
N ALA A 299 -3.40 10.78 -16.15
CA ALA A 299 -2.56 10.48 -17.33
C ALA A 299 -3.23 10.89 -18.66
N ALA A 300 -4.55 10.81 -18.76
CA ALA A 300 -5.32 11.30 -19.92
C ALA A 300 -5.34 12.83 -20.00
N GLY A 301 -4.95 13.52 -18.93
CA GLY A 301 -4.95 14.98 -18.85
C GLY A 301 -6.32 15.60 -18.53
N PHE A 302 -7.28 14.83 -18.02
CA PHE A 302 -8.62 15.32 -17.67
C PHE A 302 -8.68 16.09 -16.36
N ALA A 303 -7.73 15.86 -15.48
CA ALA A 303 -7.51 16.61 -14.24
C ALA A 303 -6.02 16.55 -13.86
N ASP A 304 -5.53 17.50 -13.06
CA ASP A 304 -4.20 17.44 -12.46
C ASP A 304 -4.22 16.68 -11.13
N GLU A 305 -5.41 16.60 -10.51
CA GLU A 305 -5.66 15.91 -9.25
C GLU A 305 -7.05 15.29 -9.28
N VAL A 306 -7.19 14.04 -8.82
CA VAL A 306 -8.49 13.36 -8.77
C VAL A 306 -8.55 12.35 -7.64
N GLU A 307 -9.69 12.32 -6.96
CA GLU A 307 -10.09 11.27 -6.03
C GLU A 307 -11.32 10.55 -6.55
N ILE A 308 -11.29 9.23 -6.48
CA ILE A 308 -12.39 8.33 -6.84
C ILE A 308 -12.88 7.62 -5.59
N GLN A 309 -14.19 7.64 -5.32
CA GLN A 309 -14.79 6.79 -4.30
C GLN A 309 -15.64 5.72 -4.96
N LEU A 310 -15.45 4.48 -4.53
CA LEU A 310 -16.31 3.33 -4.84
C LEU A 310 -16.93 2.83 -3.55
N ALA A 311 -18.21 2.47 -3.57
CA ALA A 311 -18.87 1.87 -2.41
C ALA A 311 -19.63 0.60 -2.80
N TYR A 312 -19.64 -0.38 -1.90
CA TYR A 312 -20.26 -1.70 -2.09
C TYR A 312 -21.15 -2.06 -0.91
N ALA A 313 -22.11 -2.92 -1.17
CA ALA A 313 -22.89 -3.65 -0.17
C ALA A 313 -22.51 -5.13 -0.23
N ILE A 314 -22.43 -5.80 0.93
CA ILE A 314 -22.12 -7.23 0.99
C ILE A 314 -23.10 -8.04 0.14
N GLY A 315 -22.59 -8.99 -0.63
CA GLY A 315 -23.39 -9.88 -1.48
C GLY A 315 -23.98 -9.22 -2.74
N VAL A 316 -23.68 -7.93 -3.00
CA VAL A 316 -24.10 -7.20 -4.22
C VAL A 316 -22.91 -7.07 -5.15
N ALA A 317 -23.08 -7.42 -6.43
CA ALA A 317 -21.99 -7.35 -7.39
C ALA A 317 -21.73 -5.89 -7.84
N ARG A 318 -22.76 -5.11 -8.09
CA ARG A 318 -22.61 -3.74 -8.63
C ARG A 318 -22.32 -2.73 -7.53
N PRO A 319 -21.37 -1.79 -7.74
CA PRO A 319 -21.12 -0.74 -6.76
C PRO A 319 -22.37 0.11 -6.52
N VAL A 320 -22.69 0.38 -5.25
CA VAL A 320 -23.83 1.20 -4.86
C VAL A 320 -23.62 2.68 -5.17
N SER A 321 -22.36 3.13 -5.23
CA SER A 321 -22.03 4.49 -5.66
C SER A 321 -20.63 4.58 -6.29
N ILE A 322 -20.47 5.56 -7.18
CA ILE A 322 -19.22 6.02 -7.76
C ILE A 322 -19.20 7.53 -7.63
N SER A 323 -18.20 8.09 -7.00
CA SER A 323 -18.01 9.54 -6.87
C SER A 323 -16.64 9.94 -7.37
N VAL A 324 -16.56 11.11 -7.99
CA VAL A 324 -15.33 11.71 -8.50
C VAL A 324 -15.23 13.11 -7.93
N ASN A 325 -14.03 13.48 -7.44
CA ASN A 325 -13.69 14.83 -7.04
C ASN A 325 -12.38 15.22 -7.72
N THR A 326 -12.38 16.28 -8.50
CA THR A 326 -11.21 16.79 -9.23
C THR A 326 -10.52 17.96 -8.54
N PHE A 327 -10.96 18.34 -7.34
CA PHE A 327 -10.41 19.44 -6.53
C PHE A 327 -10.30 20.77 -7.30
N GLY A 328 -11.22 20.97 -8.26
CA GLY A 328 -11.22 22.16 -9.12
C GLY A 328 -10.19 22.14 -10.26
N THR A 329 -9.44 21.05 -10.44
CA THR A 329 -8.45 20.91 -11.53
C THR A 329 -9.02 20.26 -12.78
N GLY A 330 -10.29 19.85 -12.74
CA GLY A 330 -10.98 19.12 -13.83
C GLY A 330 -11.13 19.96 -15.11
N LYS A 331 -10.73 19.38 -16.22
CA LYS A 331 -10.94 19.93 -17.58
C LYS A 331 -12.21 19.35 -18.23
N VAL A 332 -12.83 18.39 -17.56
CA VAL A 332 -14.07 17.73 -17.89
C VAL A 332 -14.91 17.70 -16.62
N SER A 333 -16.24 17.81 -16.72
CA SER A 333 -17.11 17.75 -15.55
C SER A 333 -17.05 16.38 -14.86
N GLU A 334 -17.21 16.35 -13.55
CA GLU A 334 -17.18 15.13 -12.76
C GLU A 334 -18.28 14.15 -13.19
N ASP A 335 -19.48 14.62 -13.56
CA ASP A 335 -20.56 13.79 -14.09
C ASP A 335 -20.15 13.04 -15.37
N LYS A 336 -19.44 13.72 -16.28
CA LYS A 336 -18.93 13.08 -17.50
C LYS A 336 -17.83 12.07 -17.18
N LEU A 337 -16.98 12.34 -16.19
CA LEU A 337 -16.00 11.38 -15.73
C LEU A 337 -16.65 10.14 -15.12
N VAL A 338 -17.70 10.30 -14.28
CA VAL A 338 -18.47 9.18 -13.73
C VAL A 338 -19.12 8.36 -14.84
N ALA A 339 -19.72 9.01 -15.84
CA ALA A 339 -20.31 8.31 -16.98
C ALA A 339 -19.26 7.53 -17.80
N ALA A 340 -18.09 8.11 -18.02
CA ALA A 340 -16.98 7.44 -18.71
C ALA A 340 -16.43 6.27 -17.90
N ILE A 341 -16.28 6.41 -16.59
CA ILE A 341 -15.83 5.33 -15.69
C ILE A 341 -16.75 4.12 -15.83
N ARG A 342 -18.08 4.31 -15.77
CA ARG A 342 -19.06 3.23 -15.90
C ARG A 342 -19.01 2.51 -17.26
N LYS A 343 -18.53 3.17 -18.31
CA LYS A 343 -18.42 2.58 -19.65
C LYS A 343 -17.10 1.85 -19.88
N VAL A 344 -16.03 2.32 -19.26
CA VAL A 344 -14.66 1.85 -19.52
C VAL A 344 -14.23 0.76 -18.55
N PHE A 345 -14.72 0.80 -17.30
CA PHE A 345 -14.29 -0.09 -16.24
C PHE A 345 -15.45 -0.92 -15.70
N ASP A 346 -15.28 -2.24 -15.69
CA ASP A 346 -16.20 -3.11 -14.98
C ASP A 346 -15.80 -3.15 -13.49
N LEU A 347 -16.65 -2.58 -12.64
CA LEU A 347 -16.38 -2.39 -11.22
C LEU A 347 -17.07 -3.45 -10.33
N ARG A 348 -17.64 -4.48 -10.92
CA ARG A 348 -18.10 -5.67 -10.19
C ARG A 348 -16.88 -6.46 -9.71
N PRO A 349 -16.93 -7.14 -8.55
CA PRO A 349 -15.77 -7.88 -8.02
C PRO A 349 -15.11 -8.81 -9.04
N ALA A 350 -15.89 -9.63 -9.74
CA ALA A 350 -15.38 -10.52 -10.79
C ALA A 350 -14.76 -9.73 -11.97
N GLY A 351 -15.35 -8.61 -12.36
CA GLY A 351 -14.85 -7.72 -13.41
C GLY A 351 -13.49 -7.11 -13.03
N ILE A 352 -13.35 -6.61 -11.80
CA ILE A 352 -12.08 -6.07 -11.27
C ILE A 352 -11.00 -7.14 -11.25
N ILE A 353 -11.31 -8.33 -10.72
CA ILE A 353 -10.38 -9.45 -10.64
C ILE A 353 -9.85 -9.81 -12.03
N LYS A 354 -10.72 -9.89 -13.03
CA LYS A 354 -10.34 -10.19 -14.42
C LYS A 354 -9.56 -9.04 -15.06
N MET A 355 -10.04 -7.81 -14.92
CA MET A 355 -9.42 -6.61 -15.50
C MET A 355 -7.99 -6.39 -15.02
N LEU A 356 -7.74 -6.59 -13.73
CA LEU A 356 -6.45 -6.37 -13.09
C LEU A 356 -5.66 -7.67 -12.85
N ASP A 357 -6.17 -8.83 -13.31
CA ASP A 357 -5.51 -10.14 -13.17
C ASP A 357 -5.02 -10.40 -11.72
N LEU A 358 -5.95 -10.24 -10.75
CA LEU A 358 -5.63 -10.20 -9.32
C LEU A 358 -5.51 -11.59 -8.66
N ARG A 359 -5.63 -12.68 -9.41
CA ARG A 359 -5.44 -14.05 -8.87
C ARG A 359 -4.00 -14.52 -8.92
N ARG A 360 -3.07 -13.65 -9.33
CA ARG A 360 -1.63 -13.93 -9.34
C ARG A 360 -1.00 -13.69 -7.96
N PRO A 361 0.10 -14.39 -7.64
CA PRO A 361 0.85 -14.16 -6.39
C PRO A 361 1.73 -12.91 -6.51
N ILE A 362 1.14 -11.72 -6.39
CA ILE A 362 1.79 -10.41 -6.60
C ILE A 362 1.73 -9.49 -5.37
N TYR A 363 1.32 -10.00 -4.23
CA TYR A 363 0.94 -9.19 -3.08
C TYR A 363 2.09 -8.93 -2.09
N LYS A 364 2.92 -9.93 -1.76
CA LYS A 364 4.07 -9.75 -0.85
C LYS A 364 4.97 -8.57 -1.24
N GLN A 365 5.22 -8.38 -2.53
CA GLN A 365 6.08 -7.31 -3.03
C GLN A 365 5.53 -5.90 -2.78
N THR A 366 4.23 -5.76 -2.53
CA THR A 366 3.56 -4.48 -2.22
C THR A 366 3.25 -4.28 -0.74
N ALA A 367 3.56 -5.26 0.10
CA ALA A 367 3.29 -5.23 1.54
C ALA A 367 4.21 -4.26 2.31
N ALA A 368 5.24 -3.72 1.69
CA ALA A 368 6.09 -2.65 2.22
C ALA A 368 6.34 -1.59 1.15
N TYR A 369 6.57 -0.34 1.60
CA TYR A 369 6.88 0.81 0.73
C TYR A 369 5.73 1.26 -0.17
N GLY A 370 4.48 1.03 0.25
CA GLY A 370 3.26 1.42 -0.44
C GLY A 370 2.78 0.41 -1.49
N ALA A 371 1.46 0.33 -1.66
CA ALA A 371 0.80 -0.46 -2.69
C ALA A 371 0.70 0.30 -4.03
N PHE A 372 0.84 1.63 -4.00
CA PHE A 372 0.68 2.52 -5.14
C PHE A 372 1.96 3.30 -5.45
N GLY A 373 2.10 3.75 -6.71
CA GLY A 373 3.27 4.47 -7.16
C GLY A 373 4.53 3.60 -7.26
N ARG A 374 4.37 2.33 -7.56
CA ARG A 374 5.45 1.33 -7.60
C ARG A 374 5.88 1.06 -9.05
N ASP A 375 6.52 2.04 -9.66
CA ASP A 375 7.05 1.92 -11.03
C ASP A 375 8.24 0.92 -11.13
N ASP A 376 8.72 0.46 -9.98
CA ASP A 376 9.73 -0.60 -9.88
C ASP A 376 9.14 -2.02 -10.03
N LEU A 377 7.80 -2.15 -10.07
CA LEU A 377 7.06 -3.42 -10.16
C LEU A 377 6.09 -3.41 -11.34
N ASP A 378 5.85 -4.58 -11.95
CA ASP A 378 4.80 -4.73 -12.98
C ASP A 378 3.44 -4.97 -12.31
N LEU A 379 2.79 -3.89 -11.88
CA LEU A 379 1.49 -3.93 -11.22
C LEU A 379 0.37 -3.48 -12.17
N PRO A 380 -0.70 -4.30 -12.33
CA PRO A 380 -1.80 -3.97 -13.24
C PRO A 380 -2.48 -2.64 -12.95
N TRP A 381 -2.65 -2.29 -11.66
CA TRP A 381 -3.32 -1.05 -11.24
C TRP A 381 -2.48 0.23 -11.41
N GLU A 382 -1.21 0.09 -11.78
CA GLU A 382 -0.34 1.22 -12.11
C GLU A 382 -0.24 1.49 -13.63
N LYS A 383 -0.89 0.69 -14.47
CA LYS A 383 -0.91 0.88 -15.92
C LYS A 383 -1.79 2.07 -16.33
N THR A 384 -1.43 2.72 -17.44
CA THR A 384 -2.17 3.84 -18.03
C THR A 384 -2.74 3.50 -19.41
N ASP A 385 -3.07 2.23 -19.61
CA ASP A 385 -3.53 1.65 -20.86
C ASP A 385 -5.00 1.94 -21.21
N LYS A 386 -5.74 2.61 -20.31
CA LYS A 386 -7.12 3.06 -20.54
C LYS A 386 -7.24 4.52 -21.02
N VAL A 387 -6.13 5.22 -21.17
CA VAL A 387 -6.09 6.63 -21.58
C VAL A 387 -6.82 6.88 -22.89
N ASP A 388 -6.51 6.10 -23.93
CA ASP A 388 -7.11 6.30 -25.25
C ASP A 388 -8.60 5.94 -25.29
N GLU A 389 -9.01 4.91 -24.54
CA GLU A 389 -10.41 4.52 -24.40
C GLU A 389 -11.22 5.60 -23.68
N LEU A 390 -10.72 6.14 -22.57
CA LEU A 390 -11.32 7.27 -21.86
C LEU A 390 -11.47 8.50 -22.75
N LYS A 391 -10.45 8.85 -23.52
CA LYS A 391 -10.50 9.99 -24.46
C LYS A 391 -11.60 9.81 -25.52
N LYS A 392 -11.71 8.61 -26.07
CA LYS A 392 -12.77 8.29 -27.06
C LYS A 392 -14.17 8.40 -26.46
N VAL A 393 -14.38 7.83 -25.28
CA VAL A 393 -15.70 7.87 -24.61
C VAL A 393 -16.10 9.30 -24.29
N ILE A 394 -15.21 10.10 -23.68
CA ILE A 394 -15.49 11.49 -23.30
C ILE A 394 -15.72 12.38 -24.54
N ALA A 395 -15.00 12.18 -25.64
CA ALA A 395 -15.20 12.94 -26.87
C ALA A 395 -16.58 12.66 -27.53
N ASN A 396 -17.15 11.48 -27.30
CA ASN A 396 -18.45 11.06 -27.84
C ASN A 396 -19.64 11.42 -26.94
N GLU A 397 -19.39 11.86 -25.71
CA GLU A 397 -20.41 12.38 -24.80
C GLU A 397 -20.70 13.85 -25.11
N LYS A 398 -21.75 14.07 -25.93
CA LYS A 398 -22.26 15.40 -26.28
C LYS A 398 -23.05 16.01 -25.13
#